data_89aafbc6b1e9c9118d904e8cc9954094
#
_entry.id   89aafbc6b1e9c9118d904e8cc9954094
#
_cell.length_a   1.000
_cell.length_b   1.000
_cell.length_c   1.000
_cell.angle_alpha   90.00
_cell.angle_beta   90.00
_cell.angle_gamma   90.00
#
_symmetry.space_group_name_H-M   'P 1'
#
loop_
_entity.id
_entity.type
_entity.pdbx_description
1 polymer ?
#
loop_
_entity_poly.entity_id
_entity_poly.type
_entity_poly.pdbx_seq_one_letter_code
_entity_poly.pdbx_strand_id
1 'polypeptide(L)'
;MKQIIFLTICLLFSFHLLGQETTVQDKITLNTGEIYIGKIVLKTNNMIMLTTKNGARYQFQLSEVKKMESESVSGISKSEKTDDNETTLHAGNFGGLVELSAGISYAKYGFGWSPNSQLSLVFGNRNVLGQNLFLGAGIAYNSTFIASGSKSIGFLPLFIRIQSTFTKKRTAPFVGMDAGYAFAINTGYGGGVLVKISAGITHKISHKTLIFVGVYTGVQSFSGTLTEINELGTFTYNGKTSMNNLGIKLGLQF
;
A
#
# COMPACT_ATOMS: atom_id res chain seq x y z
N MET A 1 25.85 15.28 5.37
CA MET A 1 25.74 13.83 5.17
C MET A 1 24.29 13.31 5.16
N LYS A 2 23.39 13.73 6.07
CA LYS A 2 22.00 13.23 6.11
C LYS A 2 21.17 13.53 4.85
N GLN A 3 21.37 14.67 4.20
CA GLN A 3 20.66 15.03 2.95
C GLN A 3 21.13 14.19 1.74
N ILE A 4 22.39 13.80 1.70
CA ILE A 4 22.94 12.99 0.60
C ILE A 4 22.37 11.56 0.66
N ILE A 5 22.24 10.97 1.85
CA ILE A 5 21.66 9.63 2.04
C ILE A 5 20.18 9.62 1.60
N PHE A 6 19.42 10.65 1.93
CA PHE A 6 18.02 10.77 1.52
C PHE A 6 17.88 10.90 0.00
N LEU A 7 18.75 11.72 -0.63
CA LEU A 7 18.77 11.88 -2.09
C LEU A 7 19.16 10.57 -2.81
N THR A 8 20.12 9.83 -2.25
CA THR A 8 20.56 8.54 -2.82
C THR A 8 19.46 7.47 -2.73
N ILE A 9 18.71 7.43 -1.63
CA ILE A 9 17.57 6.52 -1.48
C ILE A 9 16.45 6.90 -2.46
N CYS A 10 16.13 8.18 -2.64
CA CYS A 10 15.15 8.64 -3.63
C CYS A 10 15.61 8.32 -5.06
N LEU A 11 16.90 8.45 -5.37
CA LEU A 11 17.44 8.11 -6.69
C LEU A 11 17.41 6.61 -6.98
N LEU A 12 17.70 5.76 -5.99
CA LEU A 12 17.59 4.31 -6.13
C LEU A 12 16.14 3.85 -6.34
N PHE A 13 15.17 4.52 -5.71
CA PHE A 13 13.76 4.25 -5.97
C PHE A 13 13.29 4.69 -7.36
N SER A 14 13.87 5.76 -7.90
CA SER A 14 13.49 6.28 -9.23
C SER A 14 13.91 5.37 -10.38
N PHE A 15 14.98 4.60 -10.25
CA PHE A 15 15.46 3.68 -11.28
C PHE A 15 14.66 2.37 -11.40
N HIS A 16 13.84 2.02 -10.41
CA HIS A 16 12.99 0.82 -10.47
C HIS A 16 11.57 1.09 -10.98
N LEU A 17 11.25 2.33 -11.32
CA LEU A 17 9.95 2.74 -11.89
C LEU A 17 9.90 2.64 -13.42
N LEU A 18 10.99 2.22 -14.07
CA LEU A 18 10.96 1.84 -15.49
C LEU A 18 10.28 0.47 -15.59
N GLY A 19 8.94 0.55 -15.67
CA GLY A 19 8.04 -0.58 -15.66
C GLY A 19 8.40 -1.60 -16.75
N GLN A 20 8.49 -2.85 -16.35
CA GLN A 20 8.28 -3.95 -17.27
C GLN A 20 6.84 -3.82 -17.77
N GLU A 21 6.68 -3.39 -19.03
CA GLU A 21 5.43 -3.55 -19.76
C GLU A 21 5.09 -5.04 -19.74
N THR A 22 4.07 -5.41 -19.00
CA THR A 22 3.41 -6.71 -19.14
C THR A 22 2.72 -6.68 -20.50
N THR A 23 3.38 -7.22 -21.50
CA THR A 23 2.78 -7.42 -22.82
C THR A 23 1.66 -8.45 -22.68
N VAL A 24 0.45 -7.94 -22.55
CA VAL A 24 -0.76 -8.75 -22.76
C VAL A 24 -0.73 -9.16 -24.22
N GLN A 25 -0.71 -10.46 -24.52
CA GLN A 25 -0.80 -10.99 -25.86
C GLN A 25 -2.22 -11.50 -26.10
N ASP A 26 -2.84 -10.97 -27.13
CA ASP A 26 -4.14 -11.42 -27.60
C ASP A 26 -3.93 -12.50 -28.67
N LYS A 27 -4.78 -13.52 -28.65
CA LYS A 27 -4.79 -14.63 -29.60
C LYS A 27 -6.10 -14.59 -30.38
N ILE A 28 -6.02 -14.45 -31.69
CA ILE A 28 -7.15 -14.50 -32.59
C ILE A 28 -7.09 -15.82 -33.37
N THR A 29 -8.16 -16.59 -33.34
CA THR A 29 -8.34 -17.79 -34.15
C THR A 29 -9.38 -17.51 -35.22
N LEU A 30 -9.04 -17.67 -36.47
CA LEU A 30 -9.94 -17.49 -37.61
C LEU A 30 -10.82 -18.73 -37.81
N ASN A 31 -11.90 -18.56 -38.60
CA ASN A 31 -12.75 -19.69 -39.02
C ASN A 31 -12.00 -20.70 -39.89
N THR A 32 -10.91 -20.30 -40.55
CA THR A 32 -10.00 -21.16 -41.29
C THR A 32 -9.15 -22.06 -40.40
N GLY A 33 -9.10 -21.78 -39.11
CA GLY A 33 -8.24 -22.46 -38.10
C GLY A 33 -6.88 -21.79 -37.92
N GLU A 34 -6.55 -20.74 -38.67
CA GLU A 34 -5.32 -19.98 -38.50
C GLU A 34 -5.32 -19.20 -37.19
N ILE A 35 -4.15 -19.11 -36.56
CA ILE A 35 -3.96 -18.47 -35.26
C ILE A 35 -2.98 -17.32 -35.40
N TYR A 36 -3.39 -16.15 -34.91
CA TYR A 36 -2.56 -14.94 -34.84
C TYR A 36 -2.39 -14.49 -33.43
N ILE A 37 -1.13 -14.21 -33.03
CA ILE A 37 -0.77 -13.78 -31.66
C ILE A 37 -0.14 -12.39 -31.73
N GLY A 38 -0.69 -11.43 -30.97
CA GLY A 38 -0.22 -10.05 -30.95
C GLY A 38 -1.03 -9.20 -29.98
N LYS A 39 -0.99 -7.90 -30.13
CA LYS A 39 -1.79 -6.94 -29.36
C LYS A 39 -2.90 -6.38 -30.25
N ILE A 40 -4.14 -6.48 -29.80
CA ILE A 40 -5.27 -5.82 -30.47
C ILE A 40 -5.11 -4.32 -30.26
N VAL A 41 -4.93 -3.57 -31.36
CA VAL A 41 -4.76 -2.11 -31.34
C VAL A 41 -6.03 -1.35 -31.70
N LEU A 42 -6.95 -2.01 -32.40
CA LEU A 42 -8.24 -1.46 -32.77
C LEU A 42 -9.29 -2.56 -32.85
N LYS A 43 -10.45 -2.34 -32.26
CA LYS A 43 -11.63 -3.20 -32.37
C LYS A 43 -12.84 -2.32 -32.64
N THR A 44 -13.51 -2.57 -33.76
CA THR A 44 -14.79 -1.93 -34.14
C THR A 44 -15.88 -2.98 -34.29
N ASN A 45 -17.11 -2.57 -34.59
CA ASN A 45 -18.23 -3.50 -34.78
C ASN A 45 -18.04 -4.46 -35.96
N ASN A 46 -17.14 -4.16 -36.89
CA ASN A 46 -16.95 -4.96 -38.15
C ASN A 46 -15.52 -5.45 -38.31
N MET A 47 -14.54 -4.93 -37.60
CA MET A 47 -13.13 -5.13 -37.91
C MET A 47 -12.27 -5.17 -36.64
N ILE A 48 -11.20 -5.98 -36.66
CA ILE A 48 -10.17 -6.05 -35.65
C ILE A 48 -8.81 -5.84 -36.33
N MET A 49 -7.97 -5.03 -35.68
CA MET A 49 -6.58 -4.86 -36.06
C MET A 49 -5.66 -5.37 -34.98
N LEU A 50 -4.76 -6.29 -35.31
CA LEU A 50 -3.78 -6.90 -34.41
C LEU A 50 -2.37 -6.53 -34.91
N THR A 51 -1.51 -6.17 -33.94
CA THR A 51 -0.07 -5.97 -34.19
C THR A 51 0.72 -7.07 -33.50
N THR A 52 1.50 -7.81 -34.25
CA THR A 52 2.37 -8.88 -33.74
C THR A 52 3.64 -8.32 -33.11
N LYS A 53 4.37 -9.15 -32.36
CA LYS A 53 5.59 -8.77 -31.65
C LYS A 53 6.71 -8.25 -32.55
N ASN A 54 6.75 -8.67 -33.81
CA ASN A 54 7.68 -8.22 -34.85
C ASN A 54 7.19 -6.97 -35.61
N GLY A 55 6.10 -6.35 -35.19
CA GLY A 55 5.55 -5.12 -35.74
C GLY A 55 4.63 -5.30 -36.96
N ALA A 56 4.40 -6.52 -37.42
CA ALA A 56 3.46 -6.75 -38.51
C ALA A 56 2.03 -6.48 -38.05
N ARG A 57 1.23 -5.83 -38.92
CA ARG A 57 -0.17 -5.48 -38.66
C ARG A 57 -1.08 -6.34 -39.52
N TYR A 58 -2.05 -6.94 -38.88
CA TYR A 58 -3.08 -7.77 -39.52
C TYR A 58 -4.45 -7.16 -39.25
N GLN A 59 -5.30 -7.21 -40.26
CA GLN A 59 -6.66 -6.70 -40.17
C GLN A 59 -7.60 -7.85 -40.55
N PHE A 60 -8.59 -8.12 -39.69
CA PHE A 60 -9.58 -9.18 -39.84
C PHE A 60 -10.98 -8.60 -39.79
N GLN A 61 -11.89 -9.13 -40.56
CA GLN A 61 -13.31 -8.87 -40.38
C GLN A 61 -13.82 -9.69 -39.20
N LEU A 62 -14.75 -9.14 -38.42
CA LEU A 62 -15.26 -9.83 -37.24
C LEU A 62 -15.95 -11.15 -37.58
N SER A 63 -16.53 -11.24 -38.81
CA SER A 63 -17.13 -12.46 -39.35
C SER A 63 -16.13 -13.59 -39.66
N GLU A 64 -14.83 -13.28 -39.82
CA GLU A 64 -13.77 -14.25 -40.07
C GLU A 64 -13.20 -14.82 -38.76
N VAL A 65 -13.50 -14.18 -37.65
CA VAL A 65 -12.94 -14.53 -36.32
C VAL A 65 -13.83 -15.55 -35.63
N LYS A 66 -13.28 -16.74 -35.40
CA LYS A 66 -13.94 -17.83 -34.67
C LYS A 66 -13.85 -17.65 -33.17
N LYS A 67 -12.67 -17.19 -32.67
CA LYS A 67 -12.41 -17.05 -31.22
C LYS A 67 -11.37 -15.96 -30.97
N MET A 68 -11.57 -15.19 -29.90
CA MET A 68 -10.58 -14.24 -29.36
C MET A 68 -10.28 -14.64 -27.91
N GLU A 69 -9.00 -14.75 -27.61
CA GLU A 69 -8.49 -15.04 -26.27
C GLU A 69 -7.44 -13.98 -25.92
N SER A 70 -7.57 -13.38 -24.75
CA SER A 70 -6.56 -12.48 -24.21
C SER A 70 -5.81 -13.24 -23.12
N GLU A 71 -4.60 -13.71 -23.42
CA GLU A 71 -3.75 -14.39 -22.48
C GLU A 71 -2.82 -13.37 -21.80
N SER A 72 -3.05 -13.12 -20.52
CA SER A 72 -1.97 -12.66 -19.65
C SER A 72 -1.02 -13.84 -19.47
N VAL A 73 0.22 -13.74 -19.96
CA VAL A 73 1.23 -14.78 -19.78
C VAL A 73 1.57 -14.93 -18.30
N SER A 74 0.82 -15.78 -17.64
CA SER A 74 1.23 -16.47 -16.40
C SER A 74 0.53 -17.82 -16.40
N GLY A 75 1.37 -18.86 -16.40
CA GLY A 75 1.02 -20.24 -16.66
C GLY A 75 -0.11 -20.81 -15.82
N ILE A 76 -0.83 -21.70 -16.52
CA ILE A 76 -1.57 -22.88 -16.04
C ILE A 76 -2.82 -22.63 -15.20
N SER A 77 -3.95 -22.90 -15.78
CA SER A 77 -5.00 -23.85 -15.42
C SER A 77 -6.42 -23.35 -15.63
N LYS A 78 -7.12 -24.12 -16.47
CA LYS A 78 -8.55 -24.51 -16.53
C LYS A 78 -9.64 -23.45 -16.42
N SER A 79 -10.29 -23.34 -17.57
CA SER A 79 -11.74 -23.34 -17.84
C SER A 79 -12.68 -23.35 -16.63
N GLU A 80 -13.47 -22.27 -16.55
CA GLU A 80 -14.90 -22.46 -16.38
C GLU A 80 -15.67 -21.23 -16.94
N LYS A 81 -16.66 -21.55 -17.78
CA LYS A 81 -17.65 -20.62 -18.34
C LYS A 81 -18.43 -19.96 -17.22
N THR A 82 -18.76 -18.69 -17.35
CA THR A 82 -20.15 -18.27 -17.19
C THR A 82 -20.35 -16.85 -17.74
N ASP A 83 -21.50 -16.69 -18.33
CA ASP A 83 -22.09 -15.63 -19.11
C ASP A 83 -22.29 -14.30 -18.35
N ASP A 84 -22.34 -13.27 -19.18
CA ASP A 84 -23.25 -12.13 -19.22
C ASP A 84 -23.21 -11.00 -18.18
N ASN A 85 -22.96 -9.85 -18.76
CA ASN A 85 -23.61 -8.56 -18.46
C ASN A 85 -23.99 -8.29 -17.01
N GLU A 86 -23.19 -7.42 -16.40
CA GLU A 86 -23.77 -6.27 -15.70
C GLU A 86 -22.65 -5.38 -15.17
N THR A 87 -22.84 -4.09 -15.32
CA THR A 87 -22.12 -3.03 -14.62
C THR A 87 -22.41 -3.18 -13.12
N THR A 88 -21.88 -4.22 -12.50
CA THR A 88 -21.96 -4.37 -11.05
C THR A 88 -20.79 -3.61 -10.43
N LEU A 89 -21.08 -2.54 -9.76
CA LEU A 89 -20.28 -2.03 -8.65
C LEU A 89 -19.89 -3.25 -7.82
N HIS A 90 -18.64 -3.69 -7.94
CA HIS A 90 -18.16 -4.90 -7.29
C HIS A 90 -18.19 -4.72 -5.77
N ALA A 91 -19.28 -5.10 -5.13
CA ALA A 91 -19.44 -5.19 -3.68
C ALA A 91 -18.48 -6.21 -3.03
N GLY A 92 -17.60 -6.87 -3.80
CA GLY A 92 -16.69 -7.92 -3.35
C GLY A 92 -15.27 -7.49 -2.98
N ASN A 93 -14.94 -6.20 -3.07
CA ASN A 93 -13.57 -5.71 -2.83
C ASN A 93 -13.35 -5.14 -1.41
N PHE A 94 -14.38 -5.16 -0.56
CA PHE A 94 -14.24 -4.72 0.82
C PHE A 94 -13.39 -5.73 1.60
N GLY A 95 -12.47 -5.24 2.42
CA GLY A 95 -11.58 -6.07 3.22
C GLY A 95 -11.12 -5.38 4.47
N GLY A 96 -10.55 -6.17 5.35
CA GLY A 96 -9.95 -5.72 6.59
C GLY A 96 -8.44 -5.93 6.62
N LEU A 97 -7.78 -5.21 7.50
CA LEU A 97 -6.36 -5.33 7.75
C LEU A 97 -6.13 -5.19 9.26
N VAL A 98 -5.39 -6.13 9.82
CA VAL A 98 -4.88 -6.08 11.20
C VAL A 98 -3.37 -5.93 11.12
N GLU A 99 -2.82 -4.94 11.82
CA GLU A 99 -1.39 -4.63 11.78
C GLU A 99 -0.86 -4.42 13.20
N LEU A 100 0.25 -5.08 13.50
CA LEU A 100 1.08 -4.83 14.66
C LEU A 100 2.36 -4.14 14.21
N SER A 101 2.75 -3.08 14.87
CA SER A 101 4.01 -2.40 14.62
C SER A 101 4.77 -2.10 15.92
N ALA A 102 6.09 -2.13 15.81
CA ALA A 102 6.99 -1.80 16.89
C ALA A 102 8.15 -0.96 16.37
N GLY A 103 8.64 -0.04 17.18
CA GLY A 103 9.69 0.86 16.75
C GLY A 103 10.19 1.76 17.85
N ILE A 104 10.82 2.83 17.42
CA ILE A 104 11.33 3.90 18.27
C ILE A 104 10.73 5.23 17.85
N SER A 105 10.43 6.04 18.83
CA SER A 105 9.98 7.42 18.69
C SER A 105 11.06 8.36 19.21
N TYR A 106 11.24 9.48 18.55
CA TYR A 106 12.12 10.56 19.00
C TYR A 106 11.32 11.86 19.07
N ALA A 107 11.26 12.44 20.25
CA ALA A 107 10.70 13.77 20.46
C ALA A 107 11.81 14.72 20.94
N LYS A 108 11.92 15.87 20.28
CA LYS A 108 12.99 16.86 20.56
C LYS A 108 12.92 17.40 21.99
N TYR A 109 11.70 17.52 22.53
CA TYR A 109 11.47 18.02 23.88
C TYR A 109 10.78 16.91 24.70
N GLY A 110 11.43 16.46 25.75
CA GLY A 110 10.85 15.67 26.85
C GLY A 110 11.02 14.17 26.87
N PHE A 111 11.34 13.48 25.75
CA PHE A 111 11.42 12.01 25.78
C PHE A 111 12.70 11.41 25.23
N GLY A 112 13.45 12.16 24.37
CA GLY A 112 14.54 11.55 23.63
C GLY A 112 14.06 10.37 22.78
N TRP A 113 14.84 9.29 22.80
CA TRP A 113 14.51 8.02 22.14
C TRP A 113 13.63 7.17 23.04
N SER A 114 12.48 6.77 22.56
CA SER A 114 11.49 6.02 23.34
C SER A 114 10.91 4.88 22.49
N PRO A 115 10.86 3.64 23.02
CA PRO A 115 10.20 2.54 22.32
C PRO A 115 8.72 2.82 22.13
N ASN A 116 8.17 2.40 21.00
CA ASN A 116 6.75 2.46 20.72
C ASN A 116 6.21 1.15 20.17
N SER A 117 4.93 0.92 20.40
CA SER A 117 4.18 -0.17 19.79
C SER A 117 2.81 0.32 19.36
N GLN A 118 2.26 -0.27 18.30
CA GLN A 118 0.94 0.09 17.80
C GLN A 118 0.22 -1.14 17.28
N LEU A 119 -1.05 -1.27 17.64
CA LEU A 119 -2.00 -2.21 17.05
C LEU A 119 -3.02 -1.41 16.22
N SER A 120 -3.24 -1.81 14.97
CA SER A 120 -4.12 -1.10 14.04
C SER A 120 -5.15 -2.03 13.42
N LEU A 121 -6.37 -1.52 13.25
CA LEU A 121 -7.45 -2.14 12.48
C LEU A 121 -7.82 -1.16 11.36
N VAL A 122 -7.83 -1.66 10.12
CA VAL A 122 -8.16 -0.84 8.95
C VAL A 122 -9.19 -1.57 8.12
N PHE A 123 -10.23 -0.88 7.69
CA PHE A 123 -11.27 -1.39 6.81
C PHE A 123 -11.34 -0.53 5.55
N GLY A 124 -11.53 -1.16 4.41
CA GLY A 124 -11.53 -0.42 3.15
C GLY A 124 -11.73 -1.29 1.93
N ASN A 125 -11.59 -0.67 0.78
CA ASN A 125 -11.72 -1.31 -0.51
C ASN A 125 -10.36 -1.62 -1.12
N ARG A 126 -10.25 -2.83 -1.68
CA ARG A 126 -9.12 -3.29 -2.50
C ARG A 126 -9.39 -2.98 -3.97
N ASN A 127 -8.33 -2.85 -4.75
CA ASN A 127 -8.44 -2.61 -6.20
C ASN A 127 -9.24 -1.36 -6.55
N VAL A 128 -9.12 -0.32 -5.74
CA VAL A 128 -9.70 0.98 -6.06
C VAL A 128 -9.16 1.43 -7.42
N LEU A 129 -10.03 1.91 -8.31
CA LEU A 129 -9.70 2.31 -9.69
C LEU A 129 -9.11 1.18 -10.57
N GLY A 130 -9.48 -0.08 -10.32
CA GLY A 130 -9.01 -1.22 -11.10
C GLY A 130 -7.51 -1.52 -10.97
N GLN A 131 -6.84 -0.91 -10.02
CA GLN A 131 -5.43 -1.08 -9.71
C GLN A 131 -5.24 -1.82 -8.37
N ASN A 132 -4.03 -2.27 -8.07
CA ASN A 132 -3.68 -2.91 -6.80
C ASN A 132 -3.61 -1.88 -5.66
N LEU A 133 -4.58 -0.98 -5.58
CA LEU A 133 -4.67 0.11 -4.64
C LEU A 133 -5.71 -0.24 -3.57
N PHE A 134 -5.29 -0.24 -2.32
CA PHE A 134 -6.16 -0.30 -1.16
C PHE A 134 -6.39 1.11 -0.62
N LEU A 135 -7.65 1.46 -0.40
CA LEU A 135 -8.07 2.69 0.27
C LEU A 135 -8.96 2.32 1.45
N GLY A 136 -8.58 2.72 2.65
CA GLY A 136 -9.32 2.38 3.86
C GLY A 136 -9.24 3.43 4.95
N ALA A 137 -10.12 3.29 5.94
CA ALA A 137 -10.09 4.03 7.18
C ALA A 137 -9.70 3.11 8.34
N GLY A 138 -8.90 3.60 9.27
CA GLY A 138 -8.38 2.81 10.36
C GLY A 138 -8.44 3.50 11.70
N ILE A 139 -8.45 2.66 12.73
CA ILE A 139 -8.26 3.03 14.12
C ILE A 139 -7.07 2.25 14.66
N ALA A 140 -6.30 2.86 15.55
CA ALA A 140 -5.20 2.17 16.20
C ALA A 140 -5.10 2.53 17.69
N TYR A 141 -4.39 1.70 18.43
CA TYR A 141 -3.87 2.01 19.74
C TYR A 141 -2.34 2.07 19.66
N ASN A 142 -1.78 3.22 20.00
CA ASN A 142 -0.33 3.44 20.02
C ASN A 142 0.11 3.72 21.47
N SER A 143 1.15 3.05 21.91
CA SER A 143 1.80 3.28 23.21
C SER A 143 3.27 3.63 23.00
N THR A 144 3.70 4.75 23.58
CA THR A 144 5.09 5.20 23.57
C THR A 144 5.59 5.21 25.02
N PHE A 145 6.66 4.45 25.30
CA PHE A 145 7.24 4.31 26.62
C PHE A 145 8.28 5.38 26.84
N ILE A 146 8.11 6.22 27.87
CA ILE A 146 9.04 7.29 28.19
C ILE A 146 10.15 6.73 29.08
N ALA A 147 11.39 6.76 28.59
CA ALA A 147 12.54 6.19 29.29
C ALA A 147 12.84 6.85 30.66
N SER A 148 12.45 8.11 30.85
CA SER A 148 12.79 8.88 32.06
C SER A 148 11.82 8.74 33.24
N GLY A 149 10.81 7.84 33.19
CA GLY A 149 9.85 7.86 34.30
C GLY A 149 8.82 6.75 34.39
N SER A 150 9.05 5.57 33.87
CA SER A 150 8.09 4.43 33.92
C SER A 150 6.66 4.78 33.47
N LYS A 151 6.50 5.86 32.72
CA LYS A 151 5.21 6.33 32.19
C LYS A 151 5.13 6.03 30.68
N SER A 152 3.96 5.62 30.25
CA SER A 152 3.65 5.51 28.82
C SER A 152 2.62 6.56 28.43
N ILE A 153 2.74 7.07 27.21
CA ILE A 153 1.70 7.89 26.60
C ILE A 153 0.96 7.03 25.60
N GLY A 154 -0.35 6.92 25.78
CA GLY A 154 -1.26 6.24 24.88
C GLY A 154 -1.92 7.23 23.92
N PHE A 155 -2.02 6.83 22.66
CA PHE A 155 -2.75 7.56 21.64
C PHE A 155 -3.76 6.64 20.96
N LEU A 156 -4.87 7.21 20.51
CA LEU A 156 -5.88 6.58 19.69
C LEU A 156 -5.89 7.27 18.31
N PRO A 157 -5.06 6.83 17.34
CA PRO A 157 -5.09 7.35 15.98
C PRO A 157 -6.35 6.93 15.23
N LEU A 158 -6.99 7.90 14.57
CA LEU A 158 -7.96 7.69 13.50
C LEU A 158 -7.31 8.19 12.20
N PHE A 159 -7.28 7.36 11.16
CA PHE A 159 -6.54 7.68 9.95
C PHE A 159 -7.14 7.06 8.69
N ILE A 160 -6.79 7.66 7.57
CA ILE A 160 -7.03 7.09 6.23
C ILE A 160 -5.73 6.45 5.78
N ARG A 161 -5.82 5.24 5.19
CA ARG A 161 -4.72 4.50 4.60
C ARG A 161 -4.88 4.40 3.11
N ILE A 162 -3.82 4.73 2.38
CA ILE A 162 -3.64 4.43 0.97
C ILE A 162 -2.45 3.48 0.89
N GLN A 163 -2.63 2.30 0.27
CA GLN A 163 -1.57 1.32 0.10
C GLN A 163 -1.63 0.74 -1.30
N SER A 164 -0.50 0.74 -2.01
CA SER A 164 -0.37 0.19 -3.36
C SER A 164 0.61 -0.96 -3.38
N THR A 165 0.24 -2.04 -4.09
CA THR A 165 1.13 -3.15 -4.41
C THR A 165 1.54 -3.06 -5.89
N PHE A 166 2.84 -3.19 -6.17
CA PHE A 166 3.36 -2.94 -7.51
C PHE A 166 3.16 -4.09 -8.49
N THR A 167 2.87 -5.29 -8.01
CA THR A 167 2.69 -6.46 -8.88
C THR A 167 1.53 -7.33 -8.38
N LYS A 168 0.94 -8.11 -9.32
CA LYS A 168 -0.08 -9.12 -8.99
C LYS A 168 0.50 -10.48 -8.59
N LYS A 169 1.83 -10.59 -8.48
CA LYS A 169 2.52 -11.84 -8.10
C LYS A 169 2.15 -12.26 -6.68
N ARG A 170 2.40 -13.52 -6.35
CA ARG A 170 2.16 -14.07 -5.00
C ARG A 170 2.91 -13.28 -3.92
N THR A 171 4.13 -12.84 -4.25
CA THR A 171 4.93 -11.93 -3.42
C THR A 171 5.10 -10.63 -4.17
N ALA A 172 4.74 -9.52 -3.55
CA ALA A 172 4.74 -8.20 -4.18
C ALA A 172 5.27 -7.14 -3.22
N PRO A 173 6.11 -6.20 -3.67
CA PRO A 173 6.44 -5.02 -2.89
C PRO A 173 5.23 -4.11 -2.77
N PHE A 174 5.14 -3.38 -1.65
CA PHE A 174 4.12 -2.38 -1.42
C PHE A 174 4.70 -1.08 -0.88
N VAL A 175 3.96 0.00 -1.10
CA VAL A 175 4.12 1.26 -0.38
C VAL A 175 2.77 1.66 0.18
N GLY A 176 2.79 2.35 1.32
CA GLY A 176 1.58 2.83 1.97
C GLY A 176 1.79 4.16 2.66
N MET A 177 0.71 4.90 2.82
CA MET A 177 0.65 6.16 3.53
C MET A 177 -0.59 6.17 4.44
N ASP A 178 -0.40 6.57 5.68
CA ASP A 178 -1.46 6.83 6.66
C ASP A 178 -1.46 8.33 6.97
N ALA A 179 -2.63 8.95 6.96
CA ALA A 179 -2.81 10.33 7.36
C ALA A 179 -4.05 10.47 8.24
N GLY A 180 -3.92 11.15 9.37
CA GLY A 180 -5.02 11.25 10.31
C GLY A 180 -4.73 12.10 11.54
N TYR A 181 -5.45 11.80 12.60
CA TYR A 181 -5.34 12.49 13.89
C TYR A 181 -5.25 11.46 15.02
N ALA A 182 -4.26 11.64 15.91
CA ALA A 182 -4.05 10.81 17.09
C ALA A 182 -4.56 11.53 18.33
N PHE A 183 -5.59 10.99 18.95
CA PHE A 183 -6.13 11.50 20.22
C PHE A 183 -5.29 10.96 21.37
N ALA A 184 -4.85 11.82 22.28
CA ALA A 184 -4.18 11.38 23.49
C ALA A 184 -5.20 10.78 24.48
N ILE A 185 -4.86 9.63 25.06
CA ILE A 185 -5.73 8.94 26.03
C ILE A 185 -5.38 9.39 27.45
N ASN A 186 -4.12 9.73 27.69
CA ASN A 186 -3.66 10.14 29.01
C ASN A 186 -4.02 11.60 29.29
N THR A 187 -4.46 11.88 30.51
CA THR A 187 -4.70 13.25 31.00
C THR A 187 -3.41 14.09 30.97
N GLY A 188 -3.54 15.35 30.60
CA GLY A 188 -2.39 16.26 30.49
C GLY A 188 -1.73 16.28 29.12
N TYR A 189 -2.17 15.42 28.18
CA TYR A 189 -1.70 15.42 26.80
C TYR A 189 -2.85 15.70 25.83
N GLY A 190 -2.59 16.48 24.82
CA GLY A 190 -3.50 16.71 23.69
C GLY A 190 -3.07 15.92 22.46
N GLY A 191 -4.03 15.62 21.62
CA GLY A 191 -3.79 14.95 20.36
C GLY A 191 -3.17 15.82 19.27
N GLY A 192 -2.91 15.24 18.11
CA GLY A 192 -2.39 15.96 16.97
C GLY A 192 -2.37 15.17 15.66
N VAL A 193 -1.92 15.84 14.61
CA VAL A 193 -1.86 15.26 13.25
C VAL A 193 -0.84 14.12 13.22
N LEU A 194 -1.20 13.07 12.50
CA LEU A 194 -0.37 11.90 12.22
C LEU A 194 -0.19 11.75 10.71
N VAL A 195 1.06 11.59 10.27
CA VAL A 195 1.40 11.15 8.92
C VAL A 195 2.44 10.05 9.04
N LYS A 196 2.21 8.93 8.36
CA LYS A 196 3.11 7.78 8.35
C LYS A 196 3.24 7.25 6.93
N ILE A 197 4.45 6.96 6.50
CA ILE A 197 4.74 6.26 5.25
C ILE A 197 5.37 4.91 5.56
N SER A 198 5.12 3.94 4.70
CA SER A 198 5.60 2.58 4.89
C SER A 198 5.93 1.92 3.56
N ALA A 199 6.86 0.98 3.61
CA ALA A 199 7.22 0.15 2.48
C ALA A 199 7.56 -1.26 2.96
N GLY A 200 7.35 -2.26 2.11
CA GLY A 200 7.62 -3.64 2.49
C GLY A 200 7.22 -4.63 1.42
N ILE A 201 6.98 -5.85 1.85
CA ILE A 201 6.62 -6.98 1.00
C ILE A 201 5.31 -7.58 1.50
N THR A 202 4.41 -7.86 0.58
CA THR A 202 3.20 -8.66 0.81
C THR A 202 3.40 -10.06 0.27
N HIS A 203 2.82 -11.06 0.91
CA HIS A 203 2.79 -12.44 0.44
C HIS A 203 1.37 -13.00 0.53
N LYS A 204 0.82 -13.48 -0.59
CA LYS A 204 -0.52 -14.10 -0.63
C LYS A 204 -0.48 -15.50 -0.05
N ILE A 205 -1.20 -15.73 1.04
CA ILE A 205 -1.40 -17.05 1.64
C ILE A 205 -2.57 -17.76 0.95
N SER A 206 -3.65 -17.01 0.67
CA SER A 206 -4.88 -17.49 0.08
C SER A 206 -5.41 -16.47 -0.94
N HIS A 207 -6.47 -16.84 -1.69
CA HIS A 207 -7.14 -15.92 -2.61
C HIS A 207 -7.65 -14.64 -1.94
N LYS A 208 -8.00 -14.72 -0.65
CA LYS A 208 -8.56 -13.59 0.11
C LYS A 208 -7.61 -13.04 1.18
N THR A 209 -6.53 -13.77 1.52
CA THR A 209 -5.67 -13.44 2.66
C THR A 209 -4.24 -13.24 2.21
N LEU A 210 -3.64 -12.15 2.66
CA LEU A 210 -2.21 -11.90 2.50
C LEU A 210 -1.60 -11.46 3.83
N ILE A 211 -0.33 -11.82 4.03
CA ILE A 211 0.51 -11.25 5.08
C ILE A 211 1.39 -10.16 4.49
N PHE A 212 1.80 -9.24 5.31
CA PHE A 212 2.80 -8.25 4.91
C PHE A 212 3.77 -7.98 6.06
N VAL A 213 4.99 -7.66 5.67
CA VAL A 213 6.03 -7.18 6.55
C VAL A 213 6.67 -5.96 5.92
N GLY A 214 7.00 -4.96 6.72
CA GLY A 214 7.58 -3.74 6.20
C GLY A 214 8.21 -2.87 7.28
N VAL A 215 8.77 -1.78 6.82
CA VAL A 215 9.27 -0.69 7.65
C VAL A 215 8.35 0.51 7.52
N TYR A 216 8.34 1.35 8.54
CA TYR A 216 7.60 2.61 8.49
C TYR A 216 8.42 3.74 9.11
N THR A 217 8.12 4.94 8.65
CA THR A 217 8.52 6.18 9.30
C THR A 217 7.35 7.15 9.31
N GLY A 218 7.29 8.02 10.28
CA GLY A 218 6.19 8.99 10.36
C GLY A 218 6.42 10.07 11.40
N VAL A 219 5.54 11.05 11.36
CA VAL A 219 5.51 12.16 12.30
C VAL A 219 4.14 12.20 12.95
N GLN A 220 4.12 12.35 14.25
CA GLN A 220 2.92 12.58 15.04
C GLN A 220 3.11 13.81 15.89
N SER A 221 2.25 14.81 15.71
CA SER A 221 2.21 15.94 16.61
C SER A 221 1.37 15.62 17.85
N PHE A 222 1.67 16.27 18.94
CA PHE A 222 0.89 16.22 20.17
C PHE A 222 1.17 17.48 21.00
N SER A 223 0.37 17.74 22.02
CA SER A 223 0.58 18.82 22.97
C SER A 223 0.60 18.27 24.39
N GLY A 224 1.29 18.94 25.29
CA GLY A 224 1.35 18.51 26.68
C GLY A 224 2.42 19.25 27.46
N THR A 225 2.47 18.94 28.75
CA THR A 225 3.52 19.40 29.65
C THR A 225 4.59 18.33 29.72
N LEU A 226 5.76 18.61 29.17
CA LEU A 226 6.91 17.73 29.15
C LEU A 226 7.93 18.24 30.14
N THR A 227 8.39 17.36 31.02
CA THR A 227 9.42 17.68 32.00
C THR A 227 10.68 16.90 31.68
N GLU A 228 11.76 17.59 31.42
CA GLU A 228 13.08 17.02 31.23
C GLU A 228 13.92 17.33 32.47
N ILE A 229 14.55 16.29 33.04
CA ILE A 229 15.48 16.43 34.14
C ILE A 229 16.87 16.12 33.61
N ASN A 230 17.75 17.09 33.64
CA ASN A 230 19.16 16.91 33.27
C ASN A 230 20.08 17.45 34.37
N GLU A 231 21.39 17.36 34.17
CA GLU A 231 22.38 17.82 35.16
C GLU A 231 22.28 19.32 35.49
N LEU A 232 21.63 20.11 34.62
CA LEU A 232 21.46 21.57 34.80
C LEU A 232 20.16 21.92 35.52
N GLY A 233 19.28 20.94 35.78
CA GLY A 233 18.02 21.14 36.49
C GLY A 233 16.80 20.50 35.81
N THR A 234 15.64 20.91 36.28
CA THR A 234 14.33 20.46 35.76
C THR A 234 13.79 21.52 34.81
N PHE A 235 13.61 21.14 33.54
CA PHE A 235 13.04 22.01 32.51
C PHE A 235 11.63 21.52 32.18
N THR A 236 10.67 22.40 32.27
CA THR A 236 9.28 22.09 31.91
C THR A 236 8.91 22.83 30.62
N TYR A 237 8.55 22.07 29.60
CA TYR A 237 8.04 22.59 28.34
C TYR A 237 6.53 22.34 28.25
N ASN A 238 5.75 23.40 28.05
CA ASN A 238 4.31 23.29 27.83
C ASN A 238 3.99 23.82 26.44
N GLY A 239 3.47 22.96 25.57
CA GLY A 239 3.15 23.36 24.21
C GLY A 239 2.96 22.20 23.24
N LYS A 240 2.97 22.56 21.96
CA LYS A 240 2.90 21.58 20.87
C LYS A 240 4.29 21.12 20.48
N THR A 241 4.45 19.81 20.30
CA THR A 241 5.68 19.21 19.81
C THR A 241 5.35 18.10 18.81
N SER A 242 6.36 17.55 18.18
CA SER A 242 6.21 16.41 17.29
C SER A 242 7.18 15.30 17.66
N MET A 243 6.73 14.07 17.47
CA MET A 243 7.57 12.90 17.61
C MET A 243 7.73 12.22 16.25
N ASN A 244 8.98 11.92 15.91
CA ASN A 244 9.32 11.15 14.72
C ASN A 244 9.35 9.68 15.10
N ASN A 245 8.71 8.83 14.32
CA ASN A 245 8.59 7.41 14.54
C ASN A 245 9.34 6.66 13.44
N LEU A 246 10.02 5.59 13.81
CA LEU A 246 10.66 4.65 12.90
C LEU A 246 10.48 3.24 13.44
N GLY A 247 10.12 2.27 12.59
CA GLY A 247 9.95 0.90 13.07
C GLY A 247 9.63 -0.10 11.98
N ILE A 248 9.24 -1.27 12.44
CA ILE A 248 8.80 -2.40 11.62
C ILE A 248 7.33 -2.65 11.85
N LYS A 249 6.67 -3.24 10.86
CA LYS A 249 5.27 -3.63 10.91
C LYS A 249 5.04 -4.99 10.28
N LEU A 250 4.11 -5.72 10.86
CA LEU A 250 3.62 -7.00 10.39
C LEU A 250 2.10 -6.98 10.41
N GLY A 251 1.45 -7.56 9.42
CA GLY A 251 -0.01 -7.61 9.43
C GLY A 251 -0.60 -8.65 8.50
N LEU A 252 -1.90 -8.80 8.67
CA LEU A 252 -2.77 -9.66 7.87
C LEU A 252 -3.81 -8.77 7.19
N GLN A 253 -4.03 -9.03 5.91
CA GLN A 253 -5.11 -8.43 5.15
C GLN A 253 -6.04 -9.54 4.61
N PHE A 254 -7.36 -9.38 4.78
CA PHE A 254 -8.38 -10.36 4.46
C PHE A 254 -9.61 -9.72 3.84
#